data_c26829b2c3142e30a1cb42e4d44883b3
#
_entry.id   c26829b2c3142e30a1cb42e4d44883b3
#
_cell.length_a   1.000
_cell.length_b   1.000
_cell.length_c   1.000
_cell.angle_alpha   90.00
_cell.angle_beta   90.00
_cell.angle_gamma   90.00
#
_symmetry.space_group_name_H-M   'P 1'
#
loop_
_entity.id
_entity.type
_entity.pdbx_description
1 polymer ?
#
loop_
_entity_poly.entity_id
_entity_poly.type
_entity_poly.pdbx_seq_one_letter_code
_entity_poly.pdbx_strand_id
1 'polypeptide(L)'
;HCIWDATTRGWFTGDTFGISYRDFDVPGRGAWIKPTHPPTQFEPDALRESLARMVAFDPQCVYLTHFGRVPDPRRLARQILQLLDEVIDIGHRQRRAPDRHAVLRDELAALYAASLRAHGVDVTPATMELLSMDVELNAQGLGGWLDRQDREQARGASA
;
A
#
# COMPACT_ATOMS: atom_id res chain seq x y z
N HIS A 1 -13.83 -1.06 8.42
CA HIS A 1 -13.96 -0.08 9.51
C HIS A 1 -12.67 -0.01 10.31
N CYS A 2 -12.27 1.21 10.73
CA CYS A 2 -11.15 1.39 11.65
C CYS A 2 -11.70 1.71 13.05
N ILE A 3 -11.11 1.13 14.08
CA ILE A 3 -11.58 1.26 15.47
C ILE A 3 -10.46 1.87 16.30
N TRP A 4 -10.75 2.97 17.00
CA TRP A 4 -9.83 3.60 17.95
C TRP A 4 -9.95 2.95 19.32
N ASP A 5 -8.83 2.51 19.87
CA ASP A 5 -8.72 2.09 21.26
C ASP A 5 -7.97 3.16 22.07
N ALA A 6 -8.72 3.85 22.92
CA ALA A 6 -8.19 4.91 23.76
C ALA A 6 -7.22 4.39 24.84
N THR A 7 -7.36 3.13 25.26
CA THR A 7 -6.52 2.53 26.31
C THR A 7 -5.09 2.34 25.83
N THR A 8 -4.91 1.81 24.64
CA THR A 8 -3.60 1.60 24.02
C THR A 8 -3.14 2.76 23.15
N ARG A 9 -4.02 3.75 22.95
CA ARG A 9 -3.85 4.82 21.95
C ARG A 9 -3.50 4.23 20.60
N GLY A 10 -4.24 3.21 20.19
CA GLY A 10 -3.97 2.43 18.98
C GLY A 10 -5.18 2.34 18.06
N TRP A 11 -4.93 2.15 16.78
CA TRP A 11 -5.96 1.89 15.78
C TRP A 11 -5.98 0.43 15.37
N PHE A 12 -7.14 -0.21 15.42
CA PHE A 12 -7.41 -1.43 14.64
C PHE A 12 -7.83 -0.97 13.24
N THR A 13 -7.00 -1.26 12.25
CA THR A 13 -7.06 -0.55 10.97
C THR A 13 -7.68 -1.35 9.83
N GLY A 14 -7.98 -2.64 10.04
CA GLY A 14 -8.22 -3.49 8.89
C GLY A 14 -7.03 -3.40 7.94
N ASP A 15 -7.29 -3.40 6.64
CA ASP A 15 -6.26 -3.26 5.61
C ASP A 15 -5.94 -1.80 5.25
N THR A 16 -6.67 -0.83 5.84
CA THR A 16 -6.50 0.60 5.51
C THR A 16 -5.10 1.12 5.84
N PHE A 17 -4.43 0.61 6.87
CA PHE A 17 -3.07 1.01 7.21
C PHE A 17 -2.00 0.10 6.60
N GLY A 18 -2.31 -0.59 5.51
CA GLY A 18 -1.36 -1.42 4.79
C GLY A 18 -1.06 -2.77 5.43
N ILE A 19 -0.02 -3.41 4.91
CA ILE A 19 0.48 -4.72 5.37
C ILE A 19 1.96 -4.61 5.74
N SER A 20 2.34 -5.24 6.87
CA SER A 20 3.70 -5.28 7.38
C SER A 20 4.08 -6.70 7.81
N TYR A 21 4.99 -7.32 7.10
CA TYR A 21 5.52 -8.64 7.44
C TYR A 21 6.60 -8.53 8.50
N ARG A 22 6.53 -9.37 9.55
CA ARG A 22 7.57 -9.42 10.60
C ARG A 22 8.94 -9.84 10.07
N ASP A 23 8.95 -10.64 8.99
CA ASP A 23 10.16 -11.07 8.29
C ASP A 23 10.98 -9.88 7.73
N PHE A 24 10.36 -8.73 7.57
CA PHE A 24 10.97 -7.51 7.06
C PHE A 24 11.29 -6.49 8.15
N ASP A 25 11.11 -6.84 9.41
CA ASP A 25 11.53 -5.99 10.53
C ASP A 25 13.06 -5.94 10.60
N VAL A 26 13.60 -4.71 10.65
CA VAL A 26 15.05 -4.50 10.73
C VAL A 26 15.41 -3.86 12.06
N PRO A 27 16.35 -4.44 12.84
CA PRO A 27 16.82 -3.84 14.09
C PRO A 27 17.26 -2.38 13.89
N GLY A 28 16.75 -1.49 14.72
CA GLY A 28 17.02 -0.04 14.63
C GLY A 28 16.25 0.72 13.56
N ARG A 29 15.60 0.05 12.62
CA ARG A 29 14.73 0.66 11.61
C ARG A 29 13.24 0.34 11.81
N GLY A 30 12.96 -0.73 12.56
CA GLY A 30 11.58 -1.19 12.84
C GLY A 30 10.92 -1.89 11.66
N ALA A 31 9.59 -1.80 11.59
CA ALA A 31 8.79 -2.46 10.58
C ALA A 31 8.88 -1.78 9.21
N TRP A 32 8.90 -2.59 8.15
CA TRP A 32 8.58 -2.16 6.80
C TRP A 32 7.08 -2.30 6.56
N ILE A 33 6.49 -1.41 5.76
CA ILE A 33 5.07 -1.44 5.44
C ILE A 33 4.83 -1.02 3.99
N LYS A 34 3.80 -1.57 3.38
CA LYS A 34 3.33 -1.20 2.05
C LYS A 34 1.83 -0.93 2.03
N PRO A 35 1.31 -0.10 1.11
CA PRO A 35 -0.12 0.06 0.91
C PRO A 35 -0.76 -1.22 0.34
N THR A 36 -2.07 -1.37 0.57
CA THR A 36 -2.91 -2.37 -0.07
C THR A 36 -3.72 -1.74 -1.20
N HIS A 37 -3.85 -2.46 -2.31
CA HIS A 37 -4.66 -2.03 -3.45
C HIS A 37 -5.70 -3.13 -3.74
N PRO A 38 -6.81 -3.19 -2.97
CA PRO A 38 -7.81 -4.22 -3.17
C PRO A 38 -8.41 -4.12 -4.58
N PRO A 39 -8.58 -5.24 -5.30
CA PRO A 39 -8.94 -5.23 -6.71
C PRO A 39 -10.20 -4.44 -7.06
N THR A 40 -11.17 -4.40 -6.16
CA THR A 40 -12.47 -3.75 -6.39
C THR A 40 -12.62 -2.38 -5.75
N GLN A 41 -11.76 -2.02 -4.78
CA GLN A 41 -11.96 -0.86 -3.90
C GLN A 41 -10.68 -0.04 -3.69
N PHE A 42 -9.76 -0.05 -4.64
CA PHE A 42 -8.59 0.80 -4.53
C PHE A 42 -8.98 2.26 -4.86
N GLU A 43 -8.94 3.11 -3.84
CA GLU A 43 -9.27 4.54 -3.89
C GLU A 43 -8.14 5.33 -3.22
N PRO A 44 -7.14 5.81 -4.00
CA PRO A 44 -5.94 6.45 -3.46
C PRO A 44 -6.22 7.66 -2.57
N ASP A 45 -7.14 8.53 -2.98
CA ASP A 45 -7.46 9.75 -2.25
C ASP A 45 -8.15 9.45 -0.92
N ALA A 46 -9.08 8.49 -0.90
CA ALA A 46 -9.73 8.03 0.33
C ALA A 46 -8.73 7.37 1.29
N LEU A 47 -7.71 6.67 0.76
CA LEU A 47 -6.62 6.12 1.55
C LEU A 47 -5.78 7.22 2.20
N ARG A 48 -5.40 8.27 1.44
CA ARG A 48 -4.68 9.44 1.96
C ARG A 48 -5.43 10.12 3.09
N GLU A 49 -6.72 10.38 2.89
CA GLU A 49 -7.58 10.99 3.91
C GLU A 49 -7.68 10.11 5.17
N SER A 50 -7.85 8.81 5.01
CA SER A 50 -7.94 7.86 6.12
C SER A 50 -6.66 7.86 6.95
N LEU A 51 -5.50 7.79 6.30
CA LEU A 51 -4.20 7.85 6.98
C LEU A 51 -4.01 9.18 7.72
N ALA A 52 -4.36 10.30 7.10
CA ALA A 52 -4.27 11.62 7.74
C ALA A 52 -5.14 11.71 8.99
N ARG A 53 -6.39 11.23 8.92
CA ARG A 53 -7.30 11.17 10.07
C ARG A 53 -6.75 10.29 11.20
N MET A 54 -6.25 9.10 10.87
CA MET A 54 -5.69 8.20 11.89
C MET A 54 -4.47 8.81 12.60
N VAL A 55 -3.55 9.41 11.84
CA VAL A 55 -2.34 10.05 12.38
C VAL A 55 -2.66 11.27 13.25
N ALA A 56 -3.75 12.00 12.96
CA ALA A 56 -4.19 13.16 13.74
C ALA A 56 -4.57 12.82 15.20
N PHE A 57 -4.94 11.55 15.49
CA PHE A 57 -5.20 11.08 16.85
C PHE A 57 -3.92 10.87 17.68
N ASP A 58 -2.74 11.09 17.10
CA ASP A 58 -1.44 10.83 17.74
C ASP A 58 -1.32 9.40 18.30
N PRO A 59 -1.53 8.38 17.43
CA PRO A 59 -1.51 6.98 17.87
C PRO A 59 -0.12 6.53 18.27
N GLN A 60 -0.05 5.63 19.28
CA GLN A 60 1.19 4.97 19.72
C GLN A 60 1.48 3.72 18.87
N CYS A 61 0.45 3.12 18.30
CA CYS A 61 0.57 1.93 17.47
C CYS A 61 -0.63 1.78 16.53
N VAL A 62 -0.49 0.87 15.58
CA VAL A 62 -1.58 0.33 14.77
C VAL A 62 -1.63 -1.18 14.94
N TYR A 63 -2.84 -1.73 14.91
CA TYR A 63 -3.12 -3.16 14.89
C TYR A 63 -3.61 -3.50 13.49
N LEU A 64 -2.73 -4.07 12.68
CA LEU A 64 -3.03 -4.47 11.32
C LEU A 64 -3.81 -5.77 11.30
N THR A 65 -4.62 -6.02 10.28
CA THR A 65 -5.31 -7.30 10.08
C THR A 65 -4.30 -8.45 10.00
N HIS A 66 -3.21 -8.20 9.28
CA HIS A 66 -2.14 -9.16 9.09
C HIS A 66 -0.89 -8.69 9.85
N PHE A 67 -0.26 -9.63 10.58
CA PHE A 67 1.02 -9.45 11.27
C PHE A 67 1.02 -8.55 12.51
N GLY A 68 -0.16 -8.20 13.03
CA GLY A 68 -0.34 -7.74 14.41
C GLY A 68 -0.01 -6.27 14.67
N ARG A 69 0.47 -6.01 15.88
CA ARG A 69 0.74 -4.66 16.40
C ARG A 69 2.04 -4.10 15.85
N VAL A 70 1.98 -2.88 15.32
CA VAL A 70 3.14 -2.16 14.78
C VAL A 70 3.26 -0.79 15.46
N PRO A 71 4.44 -0.42 15.98
CA PRO A 71 4.70 0.90 16.55
C PRO A 71 5.03 1.93 15.46
N ASP A 72 5.16 3.19 15.87
CA ASP A 72 5.55 4.32 15.02
C ASP A 72 4.63 4.59 13.82
N PRO A 73 3.31 4.78 14.05
CA PRO A 73 2.35 5.00 12.97
C PRO A 73 2.66 6.20 12.09
N ARG A 74 3.27 7.26 12.63
CA ARG A 74 3.61 8.46 11.85
C ARG A 74 4.68 8.18 10.78
N ARG A 75 5.70 7.40 11.10
CA ARG A 75 6.73 6.98 10.14
C ARG A 75 6.14 6.05 9.10
N LEU A 76 5.36 5.07 9.55
CA LEU A 76 4.72 4.09 8.67
C LEU A 76 3.75 4.74 7.69
N ALA A 77 2.94 5.71 8.15
CA ALA A 77 2.04 6.45 7.26
C ALA A 77 2.80 7.21 6.18
N ARG A 78 3.93 7.84 6.50
CA ARG A 78 4.78 8.49 5.50
C ARG A 78 5.31 7.51 4.46
N GLN A 79 5.74 6.31 4.90
CA GLN A 79 6.21 5.27 3.99
C GLN A 79 5.09 4.77 3.07
N ILE A 80 3.87 4.55 3.61
CA ILE A 80 2.71 4.17 2.81
C ILE A 80 2.39 5.24 1.76
N LEU A 81 2.38 6.52 2.15
CA LEU A 81 2.06 7.62 1.25
C LEU A 81 3.11 7.76 0.14
N GLN A 82 4.40 7.62 0.47
CA GLN A 82 5.46 7.64 -0.54
C GLN A 82 5.30 6.49 -1.55
N LEU A 83 5.11 5.26 -1.07
CA LEU A 83 4.88 4.12 -1.95
C LEU A 83 3.60 4.25 -2.76
N LEU A 84 2.55 4.85 -2.19
CA LEU A 84 1.30 5.11 -2.89
C LEU A 84 1.50 6.08 -4.05
N ASP A 85 2.29 7.14 -3.87
CA ASP A 85 2.64 8.07 -4.95
C ASP A 85 3.34 7.35 -6.09
N GLU A 86 4.35 6.54 -5.78
CA GLU A 86 5.11 5.76 -6.76
C GLU A 86 4.23 4.75 -7.51
N VAL A 87 3.29 4.10 -6.80
CA VAL A 87 2.30 3.18 -7.41
C VAL A 87 1.38 3.90 -8.38
N ILE A 88 0.87 5.08 -8.01
CA ILE A 88 0.01 5.90 -8.87
C ILE A 88 0.78 6.32 -10.13
N ASP A 89 2.03 6.72 -9.98
CA ASP A 89 2.91 7.09 -11.09
C ASP A 89 3.15 5.92 -12.05
N ILE A 90 3.39 4.71 -11.52
CA ILE A 90 3.46 3.48 -12.32
C ILE A 90 2.16 3.29 -13.10
N GLY A 91 1.02 3.37 -12.43
CA GLY A 91 -0.29 3.23 -13.05
C GLY A 91 -0.48 4.18 -14.23
N HIS A 92 -0.19 5.47 -14.03
CA HIS A 92 -0.33 6.47 -15.09
C HIS A 92 0.62 6.24 -16.26
N ARG A 93 1.88 5.90 -16.01
CA ARG A 93 2.85 5.60 -17.07
C ARG A 93 2.45 4.39 -17.89
N GLN A 94 1.92 3.36 -17.24
CA GLN A 94 1.62 2.08 -17.87
C GLN A 94 0.14 1.93 -18.28
N ARG A 95 -0.65 3.00 -18.17
CA ARG A 95 -2.10 3.00 -18.44
C ARG A 95 -2.49 2.36 -19.78
N ARG A 96 -1.66 2.59 -20.82
CA ARG A 96 -1.90 2.14 -22.20
C ARG A 96 -0.95 1.02 -22.64
N ALA A 97 -0.20 0.41 -21.75
CA ALA A 97 0.71 -0.68 -22.09
C ALA A 97 -0.06 -1.86 -22.70
N PRO A 98 0.46 -2.52 -23.75
CA PRO A 98 -0.24 -3.64 -24.42
C PRO A 98 -0.54 -4.80 -23.47
N ASP A 99 0.40 -5.17 -22.62
CA ASP A 99 0.25 -6.19 -21.57
C ASP A 99 0.27 -5.53 -20.20
N ARG A 100 -0.67 -4.58 -19.99
CA ARG A 100 -0.70 -3.70 -18.82
C ARG A 100 -0.61 -4.46 -17.50
N HIS A 101 -1.35 -5.57 -17.36
CA HIS A 101 -1.36 -6.31 -16.10
C HIS A 101 0.02 -6.87 -15.74
N ALA A 102 0.69 -7.53 -16.70
CA ALA A 102 2.03 -8.07 -16.48
C ALA A 102 3.04 -6.94 -16.17
N VAL A 103 2.99 -5.83 -16.91
CA VAL A 103 3.87 -4.69 -16.69
C VAL A 103 3.65 -4.06 -15.31
N LEU A 104 2.39 -3.85 -14.89
CA LEU A 104 2.08 -3.33 -13.56
C LEU A 104 2.60 -4.25 -12.46
N ARG A 105 2.39 -5.55 -12.59
CA ARG A 105 2.91 -6.55 -11.65
C ARG A 105 4.43 -6.48 -11.53
N ASP A 106 5.14 -6.44 -12.64
CA ASP A 106 6.59 -6.45 -12.66
C ASP A 106 7.18 -5.14 -12.10
N GLU A 107 6.60 -3.98 -12.43
CA GLU A 107 7.01 -2.69 -11.85
C GLU A 107 6.70 -2.59 -10.36
N LEU A 108 5.56 -3.09 -9.89
CA LEU A 108 5.24 -3.15 -8.47
C LEU A 108 6.20 -4.07 -7.69
N ALA A 109 6.55 -5.21 -8.26
CA ALA A 109 7.56 -6.10 -7.68
C ALA A 109 8.92 -5.40 -7.56
N ALA A 110 9.35 -4.69 -8.60
CA ALA A 110 10.58 -3.92 -8.60
C ALA A 110 10.55 -2.78 -7.57
N LEU A 111 9.45 -2.06 -7.46
CA LEU A 111 9.23 -1.01 -6.47
C LEU A 111 9.36 -1.53 -5.04
N TYR A 112 8.66 -2.62 -4.71
CA TYR A 112 8.72 -3.19 -3.37
C TYR A 112 10.09 -3.77 -3.05
N ALA A 113 10.75 -4.41 -4.01
CA ALA A 113 12.12 -4.87 -3.86
C ALA A 113 13.10 -3.72 -3.58
N ALA A 114 12.97 -2.59 -4.28
CA ALA A 114 13.77 -1.39 -4.05
C ALA A 114 13.51 -0.80 -2.66
N SER A 115 12.25 -0.70 -2.26
CA SER A 115 11.83 -0.20 -0.94
C SER A 115 12.35 -1.08 0.20
N LEU A 116 12.30 -2.42 0.06
CA LEU A 116 12.83 -3.36 1.03
C LEU A 116 14.35 -3.22 1.18
N ARG A 117 15.10 -3.13 0.06
CA ARG A 117 16.56 -2.89 0.10
C ARG A 117 16.89 -1.57 0.81
N ALA A 118 16.16 -0.51 0.51
CA ALA A 118 16.33 0.79 1.17
C ALA A 118 16.03 0.71 2.68
N HIS A 119 15.09 -0.16 3.06
CA HIS A 119 14.79 -0.46 4.46
C HIS A 119 15.87 -1.32 5.15
N GLY A 120 16.75 -1.95 4.39
CA GLY A 120 17.85 -2.78 4.91
C GLY A 120 17.54 -4.29 4.93
N VAL A 121 16.49 -4.72 4.23
CA VAL A 121 16.16 -6.13 4.04
C VAL A 121 16.99 -6.69 2.88
N ASP A 122 17.54 -7.90 3.08
CA ASP A 122 18.16 -8.66 1.98
C ASP A 122 17.05 -9.24 1.08
N VAL A 123 17.00 -8.74 -0.15
CA VAL A 123 15.95 -9.13 -1.11
C VAL A 123 16.41 -10.33 -1.93
N THR A 124 15.94 -11.49 -1.53
CA THR A 124 16.17 -12.79 -2.15
C THR A 124 14.93 -13.25 -2.95
N PRO A 125 15.02 -14.32 -3.77
CA PRO A 125 13.83 -14.93 -4.37
C PRO A 125 12.77 -15.32 -3.35
N ALA A 126 13.16 -15.83 -2.18
CA ALA A 126 12.22 -16.17 -1.10
C ALA A 126 11.52 -14.94 -0.51
N THR A 127 12.23 -13.81 -0.38
CA THR A 127 11.64 -12.53 0.02
C THR A 127 10.56 -12.09 -0.96
N MET A 128 10.80 -12.21 -2.26
CA MET A 128 9.83 -11.82 -3.29
C MET A 128 8.67 -12.81 -3.40
N GLU A 129 8.90 -14.07 -3.09
CA GLU A 129 7.83 -15.08 -3.04
C GLU A 129 6.80 -14.75 -1.95
N LEU A 130 7.24 -14.29 -0.76
CA LEU A 130 6.34 -13.81 0.30
C LEU A 130 5.42 -12.67 -0.17
N LEU A 131 5.90 -11.83 -1.08
CA LEU A 131 5.14 -10.69 -1.63
C LEU A 131 4.37 -11.04 -2.91
N SER A 132 4.51 -12.23 -3.46
CA SER A 132 3.99 -12.56 -4.80
C SER A 132 2.48 -12.35 -4.92
N MET A 133 1.72 -12.82 -3.93
CA MET A 133 0.25 -12.63 -3.87
C MET A 133 -0.12 -11.14 -3.73
N ASP A 134 0.59 -10.41 -2.89
CA ASP A 134 0.33 -8.98 -2.69
C ASP A 134 0.60 -8.17 -3.96
N VAL A 135 1.69 -8.49 -4.65
CA VAL A 135 2.04 -7.84 -5.93
C VAL A 135 0.94 -8.10 -6.95
N GLU A 136 0.47 -9.34 -7.04
CA GLU A 136 -0.62 -9.73 -7.96
C GLU A 136 -1.93 -8.97 -7.64
N LEU A 137 -2.37 -8.99 -6.37
CA LEU A 137 -3.59 -8.30 -5.94
C LEU A 137 -3.48 -6.77 -6.13
N ASN A 138 -2.32 -6.20 -5.85
CA ASN A 138 -2.09 -4.78 -6.01
C ASN A 138 -2.06 -4.37 -7.50
N ALA A 139 -1.52 -5.21 -8.39
CA ALA A 139 -1.56 -4.98 -9.83
C ALA A 139 -3.00 -5.00 -10.36
N GLN A 140 -3.82 -5.95 -9.89
CA GLN A 140 -5.26 -6.01 -10.21
C GLN A 140 -6.00 -4.75 -9.71
N GLY A 141 -5.75 -4.34 -8.47
CA GLY A 141 -6.36 -3.15 -7.87
C GLY A 141 -6.02 -1.87 -8.61
N LEU A 142 -4.75 -1.68 -8.95
CA LEU A 142 -4.26 -0.54 -9.72
C LEU A 142 -4.87 -0.53 -11.14
N GLY A 143 -4.90 -1.68 -11.82
CA GLY A 143 -5.53 -1.82 -13.13
C GLY A 143 -7.02 -1.48 -13.10
N GLY A 144 -7.75 -2.00 -12.12
CA GLY A 144 -9.17 -1.73 -11.92
C GLY A 144 -9.48 -0.26 -11.63
N TRP A 145 -8.62 0.42 -10.88
CA TRP A 145 -8.72 1.86 -10.63
C TRP A 145 -8.54 2.68 -11.91
N LEU A 146 -7.53 2.36 -12.73
CA LEU A 146 -7.31 3.00 -14.03
C LEU A 146 -8.54 2.83 -14.97
N ASP A 147 -9.14 1.64 -14.98
CA ASP A 147 -10.33 1.37 -15.77
C ASP A 147 -11.56 2.17 -15.28
N ARG A 148 -11.69 2.40 -13.98
CA ARG A 148 -12.75 3.28 -13.45
C ARG A 148 -12.55 4.72 -13.89
N GLN A 149 -11.33 5.24 -13.79
CA GLN A 149 -11.00 6.60 -14.25
C GLN A 149 -11.28 6.78 -15.75
N ASP A 150 -10.93 5.80 -16.59
CA ASP A 150 -11.21 5.85 -18.03
C ASP A 150 -12.71 5.93 -18.31
N ARG A 151 -13.53 5.15 -17.59
CA ARG A 151 -14.99 5.19 -17.72
C ARG A 151 -15.60 6.52 -17.28
N GLU A 152 -15.10 7.11 -16.20
CA GLU A 152 -15.57 8.40 -15.70
C GLU A 152 -15.24 9.53 -16.67
N GLN A 153 -14.01 9.55 -17.20
CA GLN A 153 -13.61 10.54 -18.23
C GLN A 153 -14.45 10.43 -19.50
N ALA A 154 -14.73 9.21 -19.97
CA ALA A 154 -15.58 8.99 -21.15
C ALA A 154 -17.03 9.48 -20.94
N ARG A 155 -17.58 9.28 -19.74
CA ARG A 155 -18.92 9.78 -19.38
C ARG A 155 -18.97 11.30 -19.29
N GLY A 156 -17.94 11.93 -18.69
CA GLY A 156 -17.84 13.40 -18.57
C GLY A 156 -17.64 14.09 -19.92
N ALA A 157 -17.02 13.42 -20.89
CA ALA A 157 -16.85 13.95 -22.25
C ALA A 157 -18.12 13.84 -23.12
N SER A 158 -19.13 13.08 -22.68
CA SER A 158 -20.39 12.84 -23.40
C SER A 158 -21.58 13.63 -22.83
N ALA A 159 -21.37 14.39 -21.77
CA ALA A 159 -22.36 15.22 -21.08
C ALA A 159 -22.15 16.72 -21.41
#